data_a54c2bf1c9b5636489d280d163875924
#
_entry.id   a54c2bf1c9b5636489d280d163875924
#
_cell.length_a   1.000
_cell.length_b   1.000
_cell.length_c   1.000
_cell.angle_alpha   90.00
_cell.angle_beta   90.00
_cell.angle_gamma   90.00
#
_symmetry.space_group_name_H-M   'P 1'
#
loop_
_entity.id
_entity.type
_entity.pdbx_description
1 polymer ?
#
loop_
_entity_poly.entity_id
_entity_poly.type
_entity_poly.pdbx_seq_one_letter_code
_entity_poly.pdbx_strand_id
1 'polypeptide(L)'
;MSENSNNEKSIINLNEDDEENENEKTLNQIINREPIKIAKDKFNTENSDVGFALLRGANWVYCIKKLHCIIGRRPMKYNRQNNPYRTTWDFDVDLGPVKKVSKQHALILYNFQIGSFEIKNISKKFTIKVNGEIMNYNEEMPLLNKSFIVIGNQEFYFLLPD
;
A
#
# COMPACT_ATOMS: atom_id res chain seq x y z
N MET A 1 -2.95 -44.50 -39.83
CA MET A 1 -1.93 -43.48 -39.50
C MET A 1 -2.65 -42.36 -38.80
N SER A 2 -2.54 -42.28 -37.51
CA SER A 2 -3.15 -41.26 -36.65
C SER A 2 -2.03 -40.41 -36.09
N GLU A 3 -1.93 -39.17 -36.54
CA GLU A 3 -1.03 -38.19 -35.95
C GLU A 3 -1.77 -37.45 -34.85
N ASN A 4 -1.34 -37.69 -33.62
CA ASN A 4 -1.72 -36.93 -32.45
C ASN A 4 -0.95 -35.59 -32.44
N SER A 5 -1.61 -34.52 -32.74
CA SER A 5 -1.08 -33.18 -32.45
C SER A 5 -1.48 -32.77 -31.02
N ASN A 6 -0.58 -32.95 -30.08
CA ASN A 6 -0.67 -32.39 -28.75
C ASN A 6 -0.43 -30.89 -28.84
N ASN A 7 -1.51 -30.11 -28.74
CA ASN A 7 -1.46 -28.71 -28.49
C ASN A 7 -1.23 -28.48 -26.98
N GLU A 8 0.02 -28.47 -26.58
CA GLU A 8 0.40 -27.95 -25.27
C GLU A 8 0.18 -26.41 -25.29
N LYS A 9 -0.92 -26.00 -24.70
CA LYS A 9 -1.09 -24.61 -24.31
C LYS A 9 -0.10 -24.34 -23.18
N SER A 10 1.02 -23.71 -23.48
CA SER A 10 1.90 -23.11 -22.50
C SER A 10 1.12 -22.02 -21.76
N ILE A 11 0.67 -22.32 -20.55
CA ILE A 11 0.18 -21.33 -19.61
C ILE A 11 1.41 -20.49 -19.24
N ILE A 12 1.47 -19.26 -19.76
CA ILE A 12 2.45 -18.28 -19.31
C ILE A 12 2.01 -17.91 -17.88
N ASN A 13 2.64 -18.52 -16.90
CA ASN A 13 2.63 -18.01 -15.53
C ASN A 13 3.38 -16.68 -15.57
N LEU A 14 2.63 -15.58 -15.67
CA LEU A 14 3.15 -14.26 -15.36
C LEU A 14 3.58 -14.30 -13.89
N ASN A 15 4.88 -14.32 -13.69
CA ASN A 15 5.47 -14.42 -12.37
C ASN A 15 5.00 -13.22 -11.53
N GLU A 16 4.29 -13.50 -10.46
CA GLU A 16 3.91 -12.47 -9.44
C GLU A 16 5.15 -11.75 -8.90
N ASP A 17 6.31 -12.42 -8.96
CA ASP A 17 7.61 -11.92 -8.51
C ASP A 17 8.15 -10.75 -9.37
N ASP A 18 7.90 -10.75 -10.68
CA ASP A 18 8.36 -9.68 -11.57
C ASP A 18 7.55 -8.37 -11.37
N GLU A 19 6.24 -8.49 -11.10
CA GLU A 19 5.40 -7.33 -10.77
C GLU A 19 5.76 -6.72 -9.40
N GLU A 20 6.16 -7.55 -8.44
CA GLU A 20 6.62 -7.09 -7.12
C GLU A 20 7.90 -6.26 -7.23
N ASN A 21 8.84 -6.67 -8.06
CA ASN A 21 10.13 -5.98 -8.21
C ASN A 21 9.98 -4.59 -8.87
N GLU A 22 9.07 -4.43 -9.85
CA GLU A 22 8.78 -3.13 -10.45
C GLU A 22 8.07 -2.18 -9.48
N ASN A 23 7.12 -2.69 -8.69
CA ASN A 23 6.41 -1.90 -7.68
C ASN A 23 7.35 -1.43 -6.58
N GLU A 24 8.28 -2.28 -6.14
CA GLU A 24 9.29 -1.95 -5.15
C GLU A 24 10.25 -0.87 -5.64
N LYS A 25 10.70 -0.93 -6.91
CA LYS A 25 11.52 0.11 -7.54
C LYS A 25 10.80 1.45 -7.63
N THR A 26 9.54 1.43 -8.06
CA THR A 26 8.71 2.65 -8.15
C THR A 26 8.49 3.27 -6.79
N LEU A 27 8.19 2.45 -5.77
CA LEU A 27 8.01 2.87 -4.41
C LEU A 27 9.27 3.51 -3.84
N ASN A 28 10.43 2.87 -4.02
CA ASN A 28 11.71 3.39 -3.58
C ASN A 28 12.07 4.72 -4.25
N GLN A 29 11.73 4.91 -5.53
CA GLN A 29 11.89 6.17 -6.22
C GLN A 29 11.00 7.28 -5.62
N ILE A 30 9.77 6.96 -5.24
CA ILE A 30 8.83 7.92 -4.63
C ILE A 30 9.32 8.30 -3.22
N ILE A 31 9.70 7.32 -2.42
CA ILE A 31 10.14 7.50 -1.02
C ILE A 31 11.48 8.25 -0.94
N ASN A 32 12.35 8.07 -1.94
CA ASN A 32 13.68 8.70 -1.99
C ASN A 32 13.71 10.08 -2.66
N ARG A 33 12.56 10.69 -2.98
CA ARG A 33 12.53 12.08 -3.43
C ARG A 33 13.13 13.02 -2.37
N GLU A 34 13.96 13.98 -2.81
CA GLU A 34 14.66 14.92 -1.93
C GLU A 34 13.81 15.58 -0.83
N PRO A 35 12.56 16.06 -1.12
CA PRO A 35 11.71 16.64 -0.09
C PRO A 35 11.39 15.67 1.06
N ILE A 36 11.22 14.37 0.74
CA ILE A 36 10.93 13.34 1.74
C ILE A 36 12.16 13.04 2.59
N LYS A 37 13.36 13.04 2.00
CA LYS A 37 14.62 12.91 2.76
C LYS A 37 14.83 14.06 3.73
N ILE A 38 14.68 15.31 3.26
CA ILE A 38 14.80 16.51 4.10
C ILE A 38 13.82 16.48 5.25
N ALA A 39 12.61 15.96 5.03
CA ALA A 39 11.61 15.86 6.05
C ALA A 39 11.93 14.78 7.09
N LYS A 40 12.41 13.61 6.66
CA LYS A 40 12.87 12.55 7.57
C LYS A 40 13.98 13.08 8.52
N ASP A 41 14.89 13.90 8.00
CA ASP A 41 16.00 14.46 8.77
C ASP A 41 15.52 15.55 9.76
N LYS A 42 14.51 16.34 9.38
CA LYS A 42 13.95 17.40 10.26
C LYS A 42 12.98 16.87 11.31
N PHE A 43 12.20 15.85 10.99
CA PHE A 43 11.22 15.25 11.87
C PHE A 43 11.70 13.87 12.34
N ASN A 44 12.70 13.83 13.16
CA ASN A 44 13.14 12.62 13.83
C ASN A 44 12.08 12.20 14.86
N THR A 45 10.99 11.60 14.37
CA THR A 45 9.77 11.29 15.12
C THR A 45 9.76 9.88 15.70
N GLU A 46 10.89 9.18 15.65
CA GLU A 46 10.96 7.81 16.17
C GLU A 46 10.64 7.72 17.67
N ASN A 47 10.71 8.83 18.40
CA ASN A 47 10.45 8.91 19.83
C ASN A 47 9.22 9.75 20.23
N SER A 48 8.38 10.20 19.29
CA SER A 48 7.16 10.92 19.66
C SER A 48 5.96 9.96 19.71
N ASP A 49 5.23 9.98 20.83
CA ASP A 49 3.96 9.27 20.97
C ASP A 49 2.82 9.89 20.12
N VAL A 50 3.08 11.04 19.51
CA VAL A 50 2.13 11.78 18.68
C VAL A 50 2.33 11.39 17.21
N GLY A 51 1.29 10.87 16.59
CA GLY A 51 1.27 10.58 15.14
C GLY A 51 0.87 11.82 14.33
N PHE A 52 1.20 11.80 13.04
CA PHE A 52 0.81 12.84 12.09
C PHE A 52 -0.65 12.71 11.64
N ALA A 53 -1.17 11.48 11.64
CA ALA A 53 -2.54 11.15 11.26
C ALA A 53 -2.93 9.77 11.80
N LEU A 54 -4.22 9.46 11.71
CA LEU A 54 -4.77 8.16 12.07
C LEU A 54 -5.51 7.56 10.88
N LEU A 55 -5.37 6.24 10.70
CA LEU A 55 -6.29 5.45 9.89
C LEU A 55 -7.21 4.69 10.85
N ARG A 56 -8.51 4.85 10.69
CA ARG A 56 -9.51 4.24 11.56
C ARG A 56 -10.50 3.41 10.76
N GLY A 57 -10.38 2.10 10.86
CA GLY A 57 -11.37 1.12 10.41
C GLY A 57 -12.39 0.78 11.49
N ALA A 58 -13.29 -0.16 11.20
CA ALA A 58 -14.34 -0.57 12.15
C ALA A 58 -13.78 -1.13 13.45
N ASN A 59 -12.74 -1.97 13.37
CA ASN A 59 -12.19 -2.70 14.51
C ASN A 59 -10.67 -2.49 14.70
N TRP A 60 -10.09 -1.51 14.02
CA TRP A 60 -8.66 -1.25 14.08
C TRP A 60 -8.35 0.23 13.93
N VAL A 61 -7.24 0.63 14.49
CA VAL A 61 -6.66 1.97 14.36
C VAL A 61 -5.18 1.82 14.07
N TYR A 62 -4.67 2.62 13.15
CA TYR A 62 -3.25 2.73 12.88
C TYR A 62 -2.81 4.18 12.96
N CYS A 63 -1.80 4.46 13.78
CA CYS A 63 -1.21 5.78 13.91
C CYS A 63 -0.08 5.96 12.89
N ILE A 64 -0.22 6.92 11.99
CA ILE A 64 0.81 7.27 11.01
C ILE A 64 1.87 8.11 11.72
N LYS A 65 3.01 7.51 11.99
CA LYS A 65 4.17 8.15 12.63
C LYS A 65 5.31 8.49 11.65
N LYS A 66 5.10 8.21 10.38
CA LYS A 66 6.06 8.46 9.30
C LYS A 66 5.42 9.34 8.24
N LEU A 67 6.25 10.02 7.45
CA LEU A 67 5.78 10.84 6.33
C LEU A 67 5.37 10.03 5.11
N HIS A 68 5.52 8.73 5.16
CA HIS A 68 4.99 7.78 4.20
C HIS A 68 4.46 6.54 4.93
N CYS A 69 3.44 5.93 4.38
CA CYS A 69 2.78 4.75 4.93
C CYS A 69 2.28 3.88 3.79
N ILE A 70 2.69 2.62 3.77
CA ILE A 70 2.27 1.64 2.77
C ILE A 70 1.15 0.79 3.36
N ILE A 71 0.08 0.66 2.58
CA ILE A 71 -1.08 -0.17 2.91
C ILE A 71 -1.09 -1.38 1.99
N GLY A 72 -1.22 -2.55 2.55
CA GLY A 72 -1.24 -3.79 1.80
C GLY A 72 -1.86 -4.96 2.54
N ARG A 73 -1.61 -6.15 2.07
CA ARG A 73 -2.08 -7.39 2.69
C ARG A 73 -0.97 -8.41 2.87
N ARG A 74 -1.07 -9.21 3.90
CA ARG A 74 -0.26 -10.41 4.05
C ARG A 74 -0.64 -11.48 3.02
N PRO A 75 0.26 -12.40 2.67
CA PRO A 75 -0.03 -13.52 1.78
C PRO A 75 -1.20 -14.37 2.29
N MET A 76 -2.06 -14.82 1.33
CA MET A 76 -3.22 -15.65 1.65
C MET A 76 -2.85 -16.99 2.31
N LYS A 77 -1.71 -17.56 1.90
CA LYS A 77 -1.20 -18.85 2.39
C LYS A 77 0.02 -18.69 3.30
N TYR A 78 0.05 -17.61 4.09
CA TYR A 78 1.15 -17.45 5.03
C TYR A 78 1.07 -18.54 6.09
N ASN A 79 2.06 -19.41 6.09
CA ASN A 79 2.29 -20.38 7.15
C ASN A 79 3.55 -19.98 7.93
N ARG A 80 3.37 -19.59 9.18
CA ARG A 80 4.47 -19.22 10.08
C ARG A 80 5.50 -20.34 10.26
N GLN A 81 5.05 -21.60 10.09
CA GLN A 81 5.92 -22.78 10.17
C GLN A 81 6.88 -22.88 8.98
N ASN A 82 6.46 -22.39 7.80
CA ASN A 82 7.29 -22.46 6.57
C ASN A 82 8.27 -21.28 6.46
N ASN A 83 8.05 -20.20 7.20
CA ASN A 83 8.97 -19.06 7.21
C ASN A 83 8.99 -18.38 8.59
N PRO A 84 9.59 -19.03 9.59
CA PRO A 84 9.64 -18.52 10.96
C PRO A 84 10.48 -17.25 11.11
N TYR A 85 11.32 -16.95 10.12
CA TYR A 85 12.26 -15.81 10.15
C TYR A 85 11.70 -14.54 9.51
N ARG A 86 10.54 -14.59 8.86
CA ARG A 86 9.91 -13.38 8.29
C ARG A 86 9.21 -12.59 9.38
N THR A 87 9.93 -11.67 9.98
CA THR A 87 9.42 -10.79 11.05
C THR A 87 8.89 -9.47 10.55
N THR A 88 9.19 -9.09 9.31
CA THR A 88 8.80 -7.82 8.69
C THR A 88 8.06 -8.03 7.38
N TRP A 89 7.11 -7.16 7.12
CA TRP A 89 6.36 -7.06 5.86
C TRP A 89 6.79 -5.79 5.11
N ASP A 90 6.66 -5.81 3.78
CA ASP A 90 6.96 -4.65 2.93
C ASP A 90 5.80 -3.63 2.91
N PHE A 91 5.05 -3.55 3.99
CA PHE A 91 3.96 -2.60 4.20
C PHE A 91 3.83 -2.26 5.69
N ASP A 92 3.21 -1.11 5.98
CA ASP A 92 3.01 -0.60 7.34
C ASP A 92 1.63 -1.02 7.90
N VAL A 93 0.60 -1.02 7.05
CA VAL A 93 -0.77 -1.35 7.42
C VAL A 93 -1.22 -2.63 6.73
N ASP A 94 -1.56 -3.64 7.53
CA ASP A 94 -2.07 -4.92 7.06
C ASP A 94 -3.60 -4.93 7.05
N LEU A 95 -4.19 -4.96 5.85
CA LEU A 95 -5.63 -5.09 5.69
C LEU A 95 -6.13 -6.54 5.78
N GLY A 96 -5.25 -7.47 6.15
CA GLY A 96 -5.57 -8.89 6.28
C GLY A 96 -5.46 -9.66 4.96
N PRO A 97 -5.77 -10.96 4.99
CA PRO A 97 -5.67 -11.83 3.82
C PRO A 97 -6.87 -11.65 2.88
N VAL A 98 -6.98 -10.49 2.24
CA VAL A 98 -8.11 -10.12 1.37
C VAL A 98 -7.71 -10.23 -0.10
N LYS A 99 -8.43 -11.04 -0.89
CA LYS A 99 -8.10 -11.30 -2.31
C LYS A 99 -8.09 -10.05 -3.19
N LYS A 100 -8.95 -9.07 -2.89
CA LYS A 100 -9.07 -7.81 -3.65
C LYS A 100 -8.11 -6.70 -3.17
N VAL A 101 -7.12 -7.06 -2.37
CA VAL A 101 -6.07 -6.16 -1.92
C VAL A 101 -4.73 -6.70 -2.40
N SER A 102 -3.91 -5.86 -3.00
CA SER A 102 -2.54 -6.20 -3.39
C SER A 102 -1.62 -6.24 -2.17
N LYS A 103 -0.48 -6.93 -2.24
CA LYS A 103 0.52 -6.98 -1.17
C LYS A 103 1.00 -5.58 -0.79
N GLN A 104 1.19 -4.72 -1.79
CA GLN A 104 1.35 -3.28 -1.66
C GLN A 104 0.28 -2.63 -2.53
N HIS A 105 -0.71 -1.99 -1.91
CA HIS A 105 -1.89 -1.49 -2.64
C HIS A 105 -1.92 0.03 -2.72
N ALA A 106 -1.67 0.69 -1.61
CA ALA A 106 -1.70 2.14 -1.52
C ALA A 106 -0.48 2.69 -0.80
N LEU A 107 -0.07 3.88 -1.20
CA LEU A 107 0.94 4.67 -0.53
C LEU A 107 0.30 5.98 -0.06
N ILE A 108 0.32 6.24 1.24
CA ILE A 108 0.02 7.55 1.80
C ILE A 108 1.36 8.25 2.04
N LEU A 109 1.50 9.47 1.55
CA LEU A 109 2.70 10.28 1.74
C LEU A 109 2.36 11.75 1.99
N TYR A 110 3.22 12.44 2.75
CA TYR A 110 3.09 13.87 2.95
C TYR A 110 3.70 14.62 1.76
N ASN A 111 2.89 15.45 1.12
CA ASN A 111 3.34 16.30 0.02
C ASN A 111 3.63 17.72 0.57
N PHE A 112 4.94 18.08 0.60
CA PHE A 112 5.39 19.36 1.13
C PHE A 112 5.02 20.55 0.25
N GLN A 113 4.75 20.33 -1.03
CA GLN A 113 4.36 21.42 -1.94
C GLN A 113 2.96 21.92 -1.65
N ILE A 114 2.06 21.01 -1.28
CA ILE A 114 0.67 21.34 -0.95
C ILE A 114 0.39 21.34 0.55
N GLY A 115 1.37 20.96 1.38
CA GLY A 115 1.24 20.94 2.83
C GLY A 115 0.23 19.94 3.38
N SER A 116 -0.04 18.84 2.66
CA SER A 116 -1.02 17.84 3.05
C SER A 116 -0.58 16.43 2.69
N PHE A 117 -1.24 15.45 3.29
CA PHE A 117 -1.10 14.06 2.88
C PHE A 117 -1.82 13.80 1.57
N GLU A 118 -1.27 12.89 0.80
CA GLU A 118 -1.86 12.34 -0.43
C GLU A 118 -1.89 10.82 -0.35
N ILE A 119 -2.84 10.23 -1.04
CA ILE A 119 -2.89 8.79 -1.28
C ILE A 119 -2.63 8.51 -2.76
N LYS A 120 -1.79 7.53 -3.04
CA LYS A 120 -1.49 7.01 -4.37
C LYS A 120 -1.90 5.57 -4.48
N ASN A 121 -2.60 5.20 -5.55
CA ASN A 121 -2.85 3.81 -5.86
C ASN A 121 -1.62 3.20 -6.55
N ILE A 122 -0.94 2.27 -5.88
CA ILE A 122 0.22 1.55 -6.41
C ILE A 122 -0.12 0.12 -6.84
N SER A 123 -1.40 -0.27 -6.79
CA SER A 123 -1.89 -1.56 -7.26
C SER A 123 -2.20 -1.52 -8.75
N LYS A 124 -1.55 -2.36 -9.55
CA LYS A 124 -1.86 -2.53 -10.98
C LYS A 124 -3.17 -3.29 -11.22
N LYS A 125 -3.65 -4.04 -10.22
CA LYS A 125 -4.79 -4.97 -10.38
C LYS A 125 -6.11 -4.39 -9.88
N PHE A 126 -6.06 -3.51 -8.89
CA PHE A 126 -7.25 -3.07 -8.18
C PHE A 126 -7.29 -1.57 -8.00
N THR A 127 -8.49 -1.03 -7.96
CA THR A 127 -8.75 0.39 -7.71
C THR A 127 -8.86 0.67 -6.21
N ILE A 128 -8.76 1.95 -5.87
CA ILE A 128 -9.08 2.52 -4.54
C ILE A 128 -10.27 3.44 -4.73
N LYS A 129 -11.09 3.60 -3.72
CA LYS A 129 -12.08 4.70 -3.66
C LYS A 129 -11.72 5.64 -2.54
N VAL A 130 -11.76 6.94 -2.82
CA VAL A 130 -11.59 8.00 -1.83
C VAL A 130 -12.78 8.94 -1.94
N ASN A 131 -13.56 9.07 -0.88
CA ASN A 131 -14.79 9.85 -0.86
C ASN A 131 -15.77 9.51 -2.01
N GLY A 132 -15.79 8.24 -2.43
CA GLY A 132 -16.62 7.76 -3.53
C GLY A 132 -15.97 7.85 -4.92
N GLU A 133 -14.88 8.58 -5.10
CA GLU A 133 -14.15 8.66 -6.36
C GLU A 133 -13.21 7.47 -6.55
N ILE A 134 -13.21 6.91 -7.75
CA ILE A 134 -12.38 5.75 -8.11
C ILE A 134 -11.00 6.25 -8.55
N MET A 135 -9.96 5.66 -7.97
CA MET A 135 -8.57 5.88 -8.33
C MET A 135 -8.00 4.63 -9.00
N ASN A 136 -7.53 4.80 -10.22
CA ASN A 136 -6.83 3.76 -10.96
C ASN A 136 -5.35 3.70 -10.56
N TYR A 137 -4.63 2.72 -11.12
CA TYR A 137 -3.19 2.61 -10.90
C TYR A 137 -2.46 3.91 -11.21
N ASN A 138 -1.57 4.29 -10.32
CA ASN A 138 -0.70 5.48 -10.40
C ASN A 138 -1.40 6.84 -10.24
N GLU A 139 -2.72 6.87 -10.01
CA GLU A 139 -3.43 8.10 -9.65
C GLU A 139 -3.17 8.50 -8.20
N GLU A 140 -3.15 9.80 -7.96
CA GLU A 140 -2.92 10.43 -6.66
C GLU A 140 -4.10 11.35 -6.30
N MET A 141 -4.42 11.43 -5.02
CA MET A 141 -5.48 12.30 -4.50
C MET A 141 -5.09 12.86 -3.13
N PRO A 142 -5.33 14.16 -2.87
CA PRO A 142 -5.15 14.73 -1.53
C PRO A 142 -6.07 14.07 -0.50
N LEU A 143 -5.55 13.87 0.71
CA LEU A 143 -6.32 13.40 1.87
C LEU A 143 -6.62 14.57 2.81
N LEU A 144 -7.90 14.85 2.98
CA LEU A 144 -8.40 15.79 3.96
C LEU A 144 -8.78 15.04 5.24
N ASN A 145 -8.96 15.81 6.32
CA ASN A 145 -9.50 15.24 7.55
C ASN A 145 -10.86 14.58 7.28
N LYS A 146 -11.04 13.37 7.78
CA LYS A 146 -12.22 12.50 7.56
C LYS A 146 -12.39 11.99 6.12
N SER A 147 -11.36 11.99 5.29
CA SER A 147 -11.41 11.30 4.01
C SER A 147 -11.74 9.83 4.20
N PHE A 148 -12.77 9.36 3.49
CA PHE A 148 -13.24 7.97 3.54
C PHE A 148 -12.58 7.15 2.45
N ILE A 149 -11.90 6.08 2.82
CA ILE A 149 -11.08 5.26 1.93
C ILE A 149 -11.65 3.85 1.89
N VAL A 150 -11.75 3.29 0.69
CA VAL A 150 -12.14 1.90 0.46
C VAL A 150 -11.09 1.20 -0.38
N ILE A 151 -10.50 0.14 0.15
CA ILE A 151 -9.54 -0.72 -0.53
C ILE A 151 -10.02 -2.17 -0.43
N GLY A 152 -10.36 -2.77 -1.57
CA GLY A 152 -11.03 -4.07 -1.58
C GLY A 152 -12.39 -4.00 -0.90
N ASN A 153 -12.55 -4.74 0.19
CA ASN A 153 -13.73 -4.69 1.07
C ASN A 153 -13.45 -4.01 2.42
N GLN A 154 -12.29 -3.37 2.55
CA GLN A 154 -11.90 -2.67 3.78
C GLN A 154 -12.25 -1.20 3.66
N GLU A 155 -12.95 -0.70 4.68
CA GLU A 155 -13.41 0.68 4.79
C GLU A 155 -12.76 1.33 6.01
N PHE A 156 -12.22 2.53 5.83
CA PHE A 156 -11.59 3.27 6.92
C PHE A 156 -11.50 4.77 6.63
N TYR A 157 -11.33 5.54 7.67
CA TYR A 157 -11.16 7.00 7.61
C TYR A 157 -9.70 7.38 7.82
N PHE A 158 -9.27 8.40 7.07
CA PHE A 158 -8.07 9.15 7.36
C PHE A 158 -8.44 10.33 8.24
N LEU A 159 -7.80 10.47 9.39
CA LEU A 159 -8.08 11.48 10.39
C LEU A 159 -6.81 12.27 10.70
N LEU A 160 -6.90 13.59 10.64
CA LEU A 160 -5.84 14.50 11.13
C LEU A 160 -6.03 14.74 12.64
N PRO A 161 -4.95 15.00 13.39
CA PRO A 161 -5.05 15.45 14.77
C PRO A 161 -5.77 16.80 14.84
N ASP A 162 -6.51 17.01 15.93
CA ASP A 162 -7.19 18.28 16.26
C ASP A 162 -6.19 19.38 16.57
#